data_858dd55f3382b779f7e2125efa354b59
#
_entry.id   858dd55f3382b779f7e2125efa354b59
#
_cell.length_a   1.000
_cell.length_b   1.000
_cell.length_c   1.000
_cell.angle_alpha   90.00
_cell.angle_beta   90.00
_cell.angle_gamma   90.00
#
_symmetry.space_group_name_H-M   'P 1'
#
loop_
_entity.id
_entity.type
_entity.pdbx_description
1 polymer ?
#
loop_
_entity_poly.entity_id
_entity_poly.type
_entity_poly.pdbx_seq_one_letter_code
_entity_poly.pdbx_strand_id
1 'polypeptide(L)'
;MALIQILLFHLILDLALSFHSIDDYGAIPNVNSNDAAHANTMAMVKALSAANQDPNDREVLLPKGNTYYVFNMTATNLVNVIFRIEGTYMVSDNISEWENIMGHPPASPEVHYGSLNIWNSTNITITGGGSIVGQGYAWWNYVWFNDSHADHRPYIVYMVHCKDIEIYNIYLKNSPYYHLNLEDMLNVHIHDIDIHVDIDKQKEILKKFGGWNEELDLPIFPLNTDGIDPSGKNYLIENVKMNLFDDAVAVKPSNSAPGRYSNCSQDMVVRNVTTLFTVGMAIGSLTNDPLTNCIRNITFENITMYLPLKGIHVKTNPKTSDGIGIIDSITYRNMQLIGSIWMPIYIGPQQEQQPGTSGTGCSWFYPINDQCPTNPNVQISNILLEDITLEGSLLWPGTINCDPESKCKNMTFKNVYNSGPFLLMPIYECHYAEGTKSGSNLLPLECLDIDSGNQNIKPLRMKNPYLKLREVFPSSKLDEIGSPNWQKLRELKKKYLQN
;
A
#
# COMPACT_ATOMS: atom_id res chain seq x y z
N MET A 1 -26.12 -52.82 -21.22
CA MET A 1 -25.78 -51.43 -21.54
C MET A 1 -26.11 -50.45 -20.41
N ALA A 2 -27.22 -50.54 -19.71
CA ALA A 2 -27.55 -49.60 -18.61
C ALA A 2 -26.59 -49.66 -17.38
N LEU A 3 -26.08 -50.84 -17.02
CA LEU A 3 -25.12 -50.97 -15.91
C LEU A 3 -23.75 -50.34 -16.19
N ILE A 4 -23.32 -50.37 -17.45
CA ILE A 4 -22.05 -49.74 -17.86
C ILE A 4 -22.15 -48.22 -17.85
N GLN A 5 -23.30 -47.66 -18.18
CA GLN A 5 -23.56 -46.21 -18.13
C GLN A 5 -23.64 -45.69 -16.70
N ILE A 6 -24.19 -46.49 -15.76
CA ILE A 6 -24.23 -46.11 -14.33
C ILE A 6 -22.83 -46.17 -13.69
N LEU A 7 -22.01 -47.15 -14.06
CA LEU A 7 -20.62 -47.22 -13.62
C LEU A 7 -19.74 -46.11 -14.20
N LEU A 8 -19.94 -45.74 -15.48
CA LEU A 8 -19.24 -44.60 -16.07
C LEU A 8 -19.69 -43.24 -15.47
N PHE A 9 -20.97 -43.12 -15.10
CA PHE A 9 -21.49 -41.93 -14.44
C PHE A 9 -20.95 -41.77 -12.99
N HIS A 10 -20.79 -42.87 -12.27
CA HIS A 10 -20.11 -42.82 -10.96
C HIS A 10 -18.60 -42.57 -11.05
N LEU A 11 -17.92 -43.09 -12.08
CA LEU A 11 -16.50 -42.82 -12.32
C LEU A 11 -16.24 -41.39 -12.82
N ILE A 12 -17.24 -40.71 -13.38
CA ILE A 12 -17.11 -39.29 -13.82
C ILE A 12 -17.50 -38.32 -12.68
N LEU A 13 -18.29 -38.80 -11.70
CA LEU A 13 -18.58 -37.97 -10.50
C LEU A 13 -17.46 -38.01 -9.45
N ASP A 14 -16.53 -38.96 -9.47
CA ASP A 14 -15.37 -39.04 -8.59
C ASP A 14 -14.12 -38.33 -9.14
N LEU A 15 -14.23 -37.51 -10.16
CA LEU A 15 -13.36 -36.36 -10.33
C LEU A 15 -13.89 -35.21 -9.44
N ALA A 16 -14.22 -35.53 -8.19
CA ALA A 16 -14.34 -34.55 -7.15
C ALA A 16 -13.01 -33.82 -7.08
N LEU A 17 -13.02 -32.53 -7.33
CA LEU A 17 -11.89 -31.67 -7.05
C LEU A 17 -11.45 -32.00 -5.62
N SER A 18 -10.35 -32.72 -5.49
CA SER A 18 -9.76 -33.05 -4.20
C SER A 18 -9.12 -31.76 -3.69
N PHE A 19 -9.43 -31.37 -2.49
CA PHE A 19 -8.84 -30.23 -1.79
C PHE A 19 -8.87 -30.48 -0.28
N HIS A 20 -7.93 -29.87 0.44
CA HIS A 20 -7.90 -29.92 1.89
C HIS A 20 -8.80 -28.81 2.45
N SER A 21 -10.07 -29.10 2.73
CA SER A 21 -10.95 -28.13 3.41
C SER A 21 -10.49 -27.92 4.85
N ILE A 22 -10.38 -26.66 5.29
CA ILE A 22 -10.02 -26.39 6.69
C ILE A 22 -11.04 -26.95 7.69
N ASP A 23 -12.30 -27.18 7.26
CA ASP A 23 -13.33 -27.79 8.09
C ASP A 23 -12.98 -29.24 8.46
N ASP A 24 -12.31 -29.98 7.58
CA ASP A 24 -11.86 -31.36 7.82
C ASP A 24 -10.72 -31.42 8.87
N TYR A 25 -10.10 -30.29 9.16
CA TYR A 25 -9.03 -30.15 10.15
C TYR A 25 -9.50 -29.53 11.47
N GLY A 26 -10.82 -29.35 11.63
CA GLY A 26 -11.44 -28.90 12.87
C GLY A 26 -11.66 -27.41 12.98
N ALA A 27 -11.78 -26.70 11.84
CA ALA A 27 -12.20 -25.31 11.86
C ALA A 27 -13.64 -25.15 12.37
N ILE A 28 -13.91 -24.03 13.04
CA ILE A 28 -15.20 -23.69 13.64
C ILE A 28 -15.70 -22.40 12.96
N PRO A 29 -16.50 -22.50 11.89
CA PRO A 29 -16.98 -21.35 11.18
C PRO A 29 -18.03 -20.56 11.96
N ASN A 30 -18.11 -19.26 11.69
CA ASN A 30 -19.16 -18.34 12.15
C ASN A 30 -19.25 -18.15 13.68
N VAL A 31 -18.21 -18.51 14.42
CA VAL A 31 -18.12 -18.34 15.88
C VAL A 31 -17.04 -17.31 16.21
N ASN A 32 -17.44 -16.15 16.73
CA ASN A 32 -16.54 -15.11 17.19
C ASN A 32 -16.16 -15.33 18.65
N SER A 33 -15.14 -16.15 18.88
CA SER A 33 -14.54 -16.37 20.20
C SER A 33 -13.06 -16.68 20.06
N ASN A 34 -12.28 -16.48 21.12
CA ASN A 34 -10.85 -16.79 21.11
C ASN A 34 -10.61 -18.29 20.83
N ASP A 35 -11.39 -19.17 21.46
CA ASP A 35 -11.24 -20.62 21.28
C ASP A 35 -11.48 -21.01 19.81
N ALA A 36 -12.53 -20.49 19.17
CA ALA A 36 -12.78 -20.74 17.76
C ALA A 36 -11.67 -20.14 16.86
N ALA A 37 -11.19 -18.95 17.19
CA ALA A 37 -10.11 -18.31 16.42
C ALA A 37 -8.78 -19.10 16.52
N HIS A 38 -8.44 -19.61 17.70
CA HIS A 38 -7.30 -20.50 17.85
C HIS A 38 -7.50 -21.84 17.11
N ALA A 39 -8.70 -22.44 17.21
CA ALA A 39 -9.03 -23.66 16.48
C ALA A 39 -8.90 -23.47 14.96
N ASN A 40 -9.45 -22.39 14.42
CA ASN A 40 -9.37 -22.05 12.99
C ASN A 40 -7.92 -21.82 12.54
N THR A 41 -7.13 -21.09 13.34
CA THR A 41 -5.71 -20.86 13.06
C THR A 41 -4.97 -22.21 12.97
N MET A 42 -5.20 -23.11 13.91
CA MET A 42 -4.57 -24.43 13.91
C MET A 42 -5.08 -25.32 12.77
N ALA A 43 -6.36 -25.26 12.43
CA ALA A 43 -6.94 -26.00 11.30
C ALA A 43 -6.31 -25.59 9.96
N MET A 44 -6.12 -24.30 9.73
CA MET A 44 -5.44 -23.79 8.53
C MET A 44 -3.98 -24.24 8.45
N VAL A 45 -3.23 -24.17 9.56
CA VAL A 45 -1.84 -24.66 9.60
C VAL A 45 -1.77 -26.16 9.27
N LYS A 46 -2.69 -26.97 9.82
CA LYS A 46 -2.75 -28.41 9.53
C LYS A 46 -3.11 -28.68 8.08
N ALA A 47 -4.11 -27.99 7.54
CA ALA A 47 -4.53 -28.13 6.14
C ALA A 47 -3.39 -27.76 5.17
N LEU A 48 -2.72 -26.62 5.38
CA LEU A 48 -1.57 -26.19 4.58
C LEU A 48 -0.40 -27.18 4.67
N SER A 49 -0.13 -27.72 5.86
CA SER A 49 0.89 -28.75 6.04
C SER A 49 0.53 -30.04 5.33
N ALA A 50 -0.74 -30.48 5.37
CA ALA A 50 -1.22 -31.66 4.68
C ALA A 50 -1.12 -31.49 3.15
N ALA A 51 -1.62 -30.38 2.61
CA ALA A 51 -1.50 -30.06 1.19
C ALA A 51 -0.04 -30.00 0.72
N ASN A 52 0.85 -29.46 1.55
CA ASN A 52 2.28 -29.40 1.23
C ASN A 52 2.95 -30.80 1.14
N GLN A 53 2.39 -31.80 1.79
CA GLN A 53 2.88 -33.18 1.77
C GLN A 53 2.16 -34.06 0.75
N ASP A 54 0.98 -33.67 0.30
CA ASP A 54 0.19 -34.44 -0.65
C ASP A 54 0.73 -34.27 -2.09
N PRO A 55 1.17 -35.35 -2.77
CA PRO A 55 1.66 -35.24 -4.14
C PRO A 55 0.54 -35.00 -5.17
N ASN A 56 -0.71 -35.28 -4.83
CA ASN A 56 -1.85 -35.27 -5.75
C ASN A 56 -2.75 -34.04 -5.56
N ASP A 57 -2.78 -33.49 -4.33
CA ASP A 57 -3.67 -32.40 -3.97
C ASP A 57 -2.94 -31.36 -3.12
N ARG A 58 -2.73 -30.22 -3.74
CA ARG A 58 -1.97 -29.12 -3.14
C ARG A 58 -2.83 -27.89 -2.84
N GLU A 59 -4.15 -28.09 -2.88
CA GLU A 59 -5.09 -27.01 -2.67
C GLU A 59 -5.70 -27.06 -1.27
N VAL A 60 -5.67 -25.92 -0.58
CA VAL A 60 -6.35 -25.71 0.70
C VAL A 60 -7.54 -24.79 0.47
N LEU A 61 -8.72 -25.22 0.87
CA LEU A 61 -9.97 -24.46 0.71
C LEU A 61 -10.42 -23.88 2.06
N LEU A 62 -10.67 -22.56 2.05
CA LEU A 62 -11.49 -21.87 3.03
C LEU A 62 -12.91 -21.71 2.43
N PRO A 63 -13.90 -22.49 2.90
CA PRO A 63 -15.18 -22.64 2.23
C PRO A 63 -16.03 -21.39 2.15
N LYS A 64 -16.73 -21.25 1.01
CA LYS A 64 -17.63 -20.14 0.73
C LYS A 64 -18.80 -20.04 1.71
N GLY A 65 -19.21 -18.83 2.01
CA GLY A 65 -20.37 -18.53 2.87
C GLY A 65 -20.09 -18.60 4.37
N ASN A 66 -18.88 -19.01 4.75
CA ASN A 66 -18.43 -19.08 6.14
C ASN A 66 -17.43 -17.97 6.48
N THR A 67 -17.40 -17.59 7.75
CA THR A 67 -16.43 -16.66 8.34
C THR A 67 -15.60 -17.42 9.37
N TYR A 68 -14.28 -17.37 9.22
CA TYR A 68 -13.34 -18.01 10.13
C TYR A 68 -12.51 -16.94 10.83
N TYR A 69 -12.76 -16.74 12.10
CA TYR A 69 -11.96 -15.86 12.95
C TYR A 69 -10.61 -16.50 13.20
N VAL A 70 -9.55 -15.72 13.16
CA VAL A 70 -8.18 -16.23 13.27
C VAL A 70 -7.28 -15.26 14.00
N PHE A 71 -6.18 -15.77 14.54
CA PHE A 71 -5.06 -15.00 15.05
C PHE A 71 -3.84 -15.10 14.11
N ASN A 72 -2.67 -15.30 14.64
CA ASN A 72 -1.40 -15.43 13.95
C ASN A 72 -1.26 -16.84 13.34
N MET A 73 -1.68 -17.00 12.09
CA MET A 73 -1.45 -18.23 11.33
C MET A 73 -0.08 -18.16 10.65
N THR A 74 0.79 -19.12 10.91
CA THR A 74 2.13 -19.17 10.32
C THR A 74 2.37 -20.51 9.63
N ALA A 75 2.72 -20.44 8.35
CA ALA A 75 3.14 -21.59 7.54
C ALA A 75 4.52 -21.34 6.95
N THR A 76 5.37 -22.34 6.93
CA THR A 76 6.75 -22.23 6.45
C THR A 76 7.12 -23.35 5.50
N ASN A 77 8.04 -23.07 4.58
CA ASN A 77 8.59 -24.08 3.66
C ASN A 77 7.51 -24.79 2.80
N LEU A 78 6.46 -24.05 2.43
CA LEU A 78 5.45 -24.55 1.52
C LEU A 78 6.01 -24.60 0.10
N VAL A 79 5.62 -25.61 -0.68
CA VAL A 79 6.03 -25.77 -2.08
C VAL A 79 4.83 -26.17 -2.93
N ASN A 80 4.53 -25.42 -3.96
CA ASN A 80 3.42 -25.66 -4.89
C ASN A 80 2.05 -25.75 -4.20
N VAL A 81 1.72 -24.82 -3.30
CA VAL A 81 0.46 -24.82 -2.55
C VAL A 81 -0.45 -23.69 -3.02
N ILE A 82 -1.72 -24.00 -3.23
CA ILE A 82 -2.79 -23.06 -3.52
C ILE A 82 -3.63 -22.87 -2.26
N PHE A 83 -3.71 -21.66 -1.77
CA PHE A 83 -4.63 -21.30 -0.69
C PHE A 83 -5.84 -20.59 -1.32
N ARG A 84 -6.94 -21.34 -1.50
CA ARG A 84 -8.20 -20.84 -2.05
C ARG A 84 -9.11 -20.35 -0.93
N ILE A 85 -9.28 -19.04 -0.86
CA ILE A 85 -10.15 -18.36 0.11
C ILE A 85 -11.44 -18.00 -0.62
N GLU A 86 -12.49 -18.79 -0.49
CA GLU A 86 -13.82 -18.51 -1.06
C GLU A 86 -14.76 -17.87 -0.02
N GLY A 87 -14.55 -18.12 1.25
CA GLY A 87 -15.25 -17.50 2.38
C GLY A 87 -14.55 -16.26 2.90
N THR A 88 -14.71 -16.00 4.20
CA THR A 88 -14.10 -14.87 4.87
C THR A 88 -13.07 -15.34 5.90
N TYR A 89 -11.79 -14.99 5.65
CA TYR A 89 -10.73 -15.03 6.62
C TYR A 89 -10.83 -13.76 7.47
N MET A 90 -11.21 -13.87 8.74
CA MET A 90 -11.48 -12.76 9.63
C MET A 90 -10.43 -12.68 10.73
N VAL A 91 -9.61 -11.66 10.72
CA VAL A 91 -8.63 -11.42 11.79
C VAL A 91 -9.39 -11.08 13.07
N SER A 92 -9.07 -11.73 14.19
CA SER A 92 -9.67 -11.39 15.49
C SER A 92 -9.28 -9.97 15.91
N ASP A 93 -10.25 -9.22 16.40
CA ASP A 93 -10.07 -7.85 16.92
C ASP A 93 -9.77 -7.80 18.43
N ASN A 94 -9.54 -8.96 19.06
CA ASN A 94 -9.18 -9.03 20.47
C ASN A 94 -7.71 -8.67 20.70
N ILE A 95 -7.44 -7.39 20.91
CA ILE A 95 -6.08 -6.84 21.11
C ILE A 95 -5.37 -7.54 22.27
N SER A 96 -6.05 -7.76 23.40
CA SER A 96 -5.43 -8.40 24.57
C SER A 96 -4.93 -9.82 24.28
N GLU A 97 -5.65 -10.57 23.45
CA GLU A 97 -5.21 -11.90 23.06
C GLU A 97 -4.06 -11.87 22.05
N TRP A 98 -4.05 -10.88 21.14
CA TRP A 98 -2.90 -10.62 20.28
C TRP A 98 -1.64 -10.31 21.11
N GLU A 99 -1.78 -9.49 22.15
CA GLU A 99 -0.68 -9.17 23.06
C GLU A 99 -0.16 -10.41 23.79
N ASN A 100 -1.04 -11.31 24.22
CA ASN A 100 -0.65 -12.59 24.81
C ASN A 100 0.12 -13.49 23.84
N ILE A 101 -0.32 -13.56 22.57
CA ILE A 101 0.34 -14.35 21.52
C ILE A 101 1.72 -13.79 21.18
N MET A 102 1.83 -12.46 21.08
CA MET A 102 3.05 -11.77 20.68
C MET A 102 4.07 -11.62 21.81
N GLY A 103 3.65 -11.82 23.06
CA GLY A 103 4.44 -11.52 24.25
C GLY A 103 4.47 -10.05 24.61
N HIS A 104 4.32 -9.69 25.89
CA HIS A 104 4.28 -8.33 26.38
C HIS A 104 5.54 -7.92 27.16
N PRO A 105 6.16 -6.78 26.89
CA PRO A 105 6.20 -6.11 25.58
C PRO A 105 6.90 -7.02 24.55
N PRO A 106 6.65 -6.88 23.26
CA PRO A 106 7.38 -7.69 22.30
C PRO A 106 8.88 -7.51 22.51
N ALA A 107 9.61 -8.59 22.33
CA ALA A 107 11.04 -8.67 22.66
C ALA A 107 11.90 -7.65 21.89
N SER A 108 11.34 -7.05 20.84
CA SER A 108 11.93 -5.96 20.08
C SER A 108 10.82 -5.09 19.45
N PRO A 109 10.96 -3.76 19.41
CA PRO A 109 10.05 -2.90 18.66
C PRO A 109 10.06 -3.16 17.15
N GLU A 110 10.96 -3.99 16.65
CA GLU A 110 11.13 -4.33 15.23
C GLU A 110 10.52 -5.70 14.87
N VAL A 111 9.91 -6.41 15.82
CA VAL A 111 9.24 -7.68 15.50
C VAL A 111 7.86 -7.42 14.94
N HIS A 112 7.73 -7.57 13.64
CA HIS A 112 6.47 -7.44 12.93
C HIS A 112 5.74 -8.79 12.86
N TYR A 113 4.44 -8.75 13.03
CA TYR A 113 3.58 -9.93 13.00
C TYR A 113 2.51 -9.76 11.93
N GLY A 114 2.18 -10.86 11.26
CA GLY A 114 1.03 -10.93 10.39
C GLY A 114 -0.06 -11.81 10.95
N SER A 115 -1.26 -11.69 10.43
CA SER A 115 -2.31 -12.65 10.67
C SER A 115 -2.12 -13.90 9.80
N LEU A 116 -1.87 -13.70 8.51
CA LEU A 116 -1.52 -14.74 7.56
C LEU A 116 -0.03 -14.62 7.22
N ASN A 117 0.81 -15.49 7.82
CA ASN A 117 2.25 -15.50 7.60
C ASN A 117 2.66 -16.68 6.74
N ILE A 118 3.40 -16.44 5.67
CA ILE A 118 3.99 -17.47 4.81
C ILE A 118 5.47 -17.16 4.63
N TRP A 119 6.34 -18.04 5.11
CA TRP A 119 7.78 -17.82 5.08
C TRP A 119 8.53 -18.91 4.34
N ASN A 120 9.64 -18.56 3.72
CA ASN A 120 10.56 -19.49 3.04
C ASN A 120 9.88 -20.44 2.04
N SER A 121 8.86 -19.99 1.34
CA SER A 121 7.98 -20.83 0.52
C SER A 121 8.16 -20.54 -0.98
N THR A 122 7.79 -21.51 -1.82
CA THR A 122 7.98 -21.39 -3.28
C THR A 122 6.75 -21.87 -4.02
N ASN A 123 6.38 -21.15 -5.08
CA ASN A 123 5.22 -21.42 -5.92
C ASN A 123 3.92 -21.51 -5.10
N ILE A 124 3.53 -20.36 -4.54
CA ILE A 124 2.35 -20.21 -3.69
C ILE A 124 1.35 -19.32 -4.39
N THR A 125 0.11 -19.79 -4.45
CA THR A 125 -1.02 -19.01 -4.98
C THR A 125 -2.01 -18.71 -3.86
N ILE A 126 -2.44 -17.45 -3.73
CA ILE A 126 -3.55 -17.03 -2.87
C ILE A 126 -4.65 -16.49 -3.78
N THR A 127 -5.82 -17.11 -3.75
CA THR A 127 -6.95 -16.78 -4.63
C THR A 127 -8.30 -17.20 -4.02
N GLY A 128 -9.41 -17.13 -4.76
CA GLY A 128 -10.69 -17.78 -4.40
C GLY A 128 -11.92 -16.89 -4.48
N GLY A 129 -11.78 -15.59 -4.66
CA GLY A 129 -12.92 -14.65 -4.75
C GLY A 129 -13.57 -14.32 -3.41
N GLY A 130 -12.98 -14.78 -2.30
CA GLY A 130 -13.40 -14.42 -0.94
C GLY A 130 -12.67 -13.21 -0.38
N SER A 131 -12.66 -13.09 0.95
CA SER A 131 -12.16 -11.90 1.61
C SER A 131 -11.18 -12.23 2.74
N ILE A 132 -10.16 -11.38 2.91
CA ILE A 132 -9.35 -11.29 4.12
C ILE A 132 -9.68 -9.96 4.79
N VAL A 133 -10.24 -10.02 6.01
CA VAL A 133 -10.75 -8.84 6.75
C VAL A 133 -9.99 -8.66 8.04
N GLY A 134 -9.30 -7.54 8.17
CA GLY A 134 -8.39 -7.27 9.29
C GLY A 134 -9.07 -6.75 10.56
N GLN A 135 -10.32 -6.27 10.48
CA GLN A 135 -11.04 -5.65 11.61
C GLN A 135 -10.24 -4.53 12.31
N GLY A 136 -9.51 -3.70 11.56
CA GLY A 136 -8.54 -2.74 12.07
C GLY A 136 -9.08 -1.65 13.00
N TYR A 137 -10.42 -1.48 13.11
CA TYR A 137 -11.04 -0.38 13.85
C TYR A 137 -10.59 -0.27 15.32
N ALA A 138 -10.53 -1.40 16.01
CA ALA A 138 -10.09 -1.44 17.41
C ALA A 138 -8.62 -1.03 17.52
N TRP A 139 -7.79 -1.50 16.61
CA TRP A 139 -6.36 -1.20 16.53
C TRP A 139 -6.09 0.26 16.21
N TRP A 140 -6.84 0.85 15.26
CA TRP A 140 -6.67 2.26 14.90
C TRP A 140 -7.01 3.18 16.07
N ASN A 141 -8.07 2.85 16.83
CA ASN A 141 -8.38 3.57 18.06
C ASN A 141 -7.33 3.38 19.13
N TYR A 142 -6.83 2.15 19.29
CA TYR A 142 -5.80 1.82 20.27
C TYR A 142 -4.53 2.65 20.04
N VAL A 143 -4.03 2.70 18.81
CA VAL A 143 -2.81 3.47 18.47
C VAL A 143 -3.04 4.97 18.60
N TRP A 144 -4.25 5.45 18.27
CA TRP A 144 -4.55 6.87 18.34
C TRP A 144 -4.65 7.42 19.77
N PHE A 145 -5.20 6.65 20.69
CA PHE A 145 -5.49 7.09 22.07
C PHE A 145 -4.47 6.61 23.11
N ASN A 146 -3.67 5.62 22.79
CA ASN A 146 -2.60 5.18 23.67
C ASN A 146 -1.27 5.76 23.18
N ASP A 147 -0.60 6.55 24.02
CA ASP A 147 0.75 7.09 23.81
C ASP A 147 1.84 5.98 23.73
N SER A 148 1.48 4.77 23.30
CA SER A 148 2.46 3.70 23.16
C SER A 148 3.33 3.99 21.94
N HIS A 149 4.59 4.25 22.15
CA HIS A 149 5.57 4.47 21.10
C HIS A 149 5.88 3.21 20.27
N ALA A 150 5.31 2.08 20.62
CA ALA A 150 5.49 0.82 19.93
C ALA A 150 4.23 0.48 19.12
N ASP A 151 4.40 0.29 17.84
CA ASP A 151 3.31 -0.12 16.95
C ASP A 151 3.26 -1.65 16.88
N HIS A 152 2.22 -2.24 17.47
CA HIS A 152 2.02 -3.69 17.55
C HIS A 152 0.88 -4.17 16.67
N ARG A 153 0.40 -3.33 15.77
CA ARG A 153 -0.66 -3.71 14.86
C ARG A 153 -0.21 -4.83 13.90
N PRO A 154 -0.99 -5.91 13.75
CA PRO A 154 -0.64 -6.97 12.82
C PRO A 154 -0.89 -6.55 11.36
N TYR A 155 -0.07 -7.02 10.43
CA TYR A 155 -0.40 -7.08 9.01
C TYR A 155 -1.50 -8.11 8.77
N ILE A 156 -2.31 -7.95 7.74
CA ILE A 156 -3.24 -9.04 7.39
C ILE A 156 -2.54 -10.15 6.61
N VAL A 157 -1.62 -9.81 5.70
CA VAL A 157 -0.76 -10.79 5.02
C VAL A 157 0.70 -10.37 5.14
N TYR A 158 1.52 -11.29 5.62
CA TYR A 158 2.96 -11.09 5.77
C TYR A 158 3.74 -12.26 5.17
N MET A 159 4.49 -11.98 4.13
CA MET A 159 5.29 -13.00 3.46
C MET A 159 6.78 -12.61 3.47
N VAL A 160 7.64 -13.58 3.79
CA VAL A 160 9.07 -13.35 3.92
C VAL A 160 9.86 -14.45 3.18
N HIS A 161 10.83 -14.05 2.38
CA HIS A 161 11.73 -14.97 1.65
C HIS A 161 10.98 -16.00 0.78
N CYS A 162 9.89 -15.59 0.13
CA CYS A 162 9.14 -16.44 -0.77
C CYS A 162 9.47 -16.18 -2.23
N LYS A 163 9.25 -17.18 -3.07
CA LYS A 163 9.57 -17.14 -4.49
C LYS A 163 8.42 -17.70 -5.32
N ASP A 164 8.25 -17.13 -6.54
CA ASP A 164 7.22 -17.56 -7.49
C ASP A 164 5.81 -17.49 -6.84
N ILE A 165 5.38 -16.27 -6.52
CA ILE A 165 4.14 -16.01 -5.77
C ILE A 165 3.11 -15.37 -6.68
N GLU A 166 1.87 -15.84 -6.59
CA GLU A 166 0.73 -15.26 -7.27
C GLU A 166 -0.40 -14.97 -6.28
N ILE A 167 -0.92 -13.72 -6.28
CA ILE A 167 -2.03 -13.28 -5.43
C ILE A 167 -3.06 -12.61 -6.33
N TYR A 168 -4.25 -13.20 -6.46
CA TYR A 168 -5.27 -12.67 -7.34
C TYR A 168 -6.70 -13.04 -6.93
N ASN A 169 -7.67 -12.31 -7.46
CA ASN A 169 -9.09 -12.57 -7.21
C ASN A 169 -9.38 -12.73 -5.72
N ILE A 170 -8.95 -11.76 -4.92
CA ILE A 170 -9.16 -11.71 -3.48
C ILE A 170 -9.50 -10.28 -3.05
N TYR A 171 -10.30 -10.15 -2.00
CA TYR A 171 -10.71 -8.88 -1.45
C TYR A 171 -10.08 -8.66 -0.08
N LEU A 172 -9.26 -7.60 0.08
CA LEU A 172 -8.56 -7.27 1.31
C LEU A 172 -9.22 -6.08 2.00
N LYS A 173 -9.53 -6.21 3.29
CA LYS A 173 -10.28 -5.17 4.01
C LYS A 173 -9.70 -4.81 5.36
N ASN A 174 -9.68 -3.50 5.66
CA ASN A 174 -9.56 -2.96 7.00
C ASN A 174 -8.39 -3.56 7.78
N SER A 175 -7.22 -3.62 7.17
CA SER A 175 -6.02 -4.09 7.88
C SER A 175 -5.75 -3.22 9.11
N PRO A 176 -5.36 -3.79 10.25
CA PRO A 176 -4.85 -3.01 11.38
C PRO A 176 -3.64 -2.17 11.02
N TYR A 177 -2.76 -2.72 10.18
CA TYR A 177 -1.53 -2.12 9.68
C TYR A 177 -1.48 -2.26 8.14
N TYR A 178 -0.37 -2.63 7.49
CA TYR A 178 -0.34 -2.85 6.02
C TYR A 178 -1.20 -4.04 5.61
N HIS A 179 -1.77 -3.97 4.40
CA HIS A 179 -2.56 -5.10 3.86
C HIS A 179 -1.65 -6.24 3.38
N LEU A 180 -0.72 -5.95 2.46
CA LEU A 180 0.27 -6.91 1.99
C LEU A 180 1.67 -6.41 2.30
N ASN A 181 2.35 -7.03 3.27
CA ASN A 181 3.76 -6.80 3.53
C ASN A 181 4.59 -7.97 2.99
N LEU A 182 5.48 -7.70 2.04
CA LEU A 182 6.20 -8.70 1.26
C LEU A 182 7.69 -8.43 1.33
N GLU A 183 8.41 -9.18 2.17
CA GLU A 183 9.82 -8.95 2.45
C GLU A 183 10.75 -9.91 1.69
N ASP A 184 11.71 -9.33 0.97
CA ASP A 184 12.77 -10.05 0.23
C ASP A 184 12.22 -11.21 -0.59
N MET A 185 11.32 -10.89 -1.51
CA MET A 185 10.63 -11.83 -2.37
C MET A 185 11.29 -11.92 -3.75
N LEU A 186 11.00 -12.98 -4.49
CA LEU A 186 11.44 -13.15 -5.88
C LEU A 186 10.29 -13.64 -6.76
N ASN A 187 10.08 -12.99 -7.91
CA ASN A 187 9.05 -13.33 -8.90
C ASN A 187 7.65 -13.30 -8.27
N VAL A 188 7.07 -12.12 -8.15
CA VAL A 188 5.75 -11.94 -7.55
C VAL A 188 4.80 -11.32 -8.56
N HIS A 189 3.63 -11.92 -8.73
CA HIS A 189 2.53 -11.39 -9.52
C HIS A 189 1.31 -11.15 -8.65
N ILE A 190 0.86 -9.90 -8.55
CA ILE A 190 -0.35 -9.51 -7.82
C ILE A 190 -1.29 -8.85 -8.79
N HIS A 191 -2.48 -9.40 -8.95
CA HIS A 191 -3.42 -8.87 -9.95
C HIS A 191 -4.89 -9.11 -9.62
N ASP A 192 -5.75 -8.29 -10.19
CA ASP A 192 -7.21 -8.42 -10.05
C ASP A 192 -7.67 -8.53 -8.60
N ILE A 193 -7.15 -7.63 -7.75
CA ILE A 193 -7.50 -7.53 -6.33
C ILE A 193 -8.09 -6.17 -5.99
N ASP A 194 -8.94 -6.15 -4.96
CA ASP A 194 -9.48 -4.93 -4.38
C ASP A 194 -9.01 -4.79 -2.93
N ILE A 195 -8.50 -3.61 -2.55
CA ILE A 195 -8.07 -3.30 -1.19
C ILE A 195 -8.92 -2.13 -0.66
N HIS A 196 -9.56 -2.31 0.49
CA HIS A 196 -10.51 -1.35 1.00
C HIS A 196 -10.40 -1.10 2.50
N VAL A 197 -10.29 0.17 2.88
CA VAL A 197 -10.48 0.66 4.24
C VAL A 197 -11.82 1.38 4.30
N ASP A 198 -12.66 0.98 5.25
CA ASP A 198 -14.00 1.55 5.44
C ASP A 198 -13.91 2.91 6.12
N ILE A 199 -13.92 3.95 5.30
CA ILE A 199 -13.79 5.36 5.69
C ILE A 199 -14.97 5.83 6.52
N ASP A 200 -16.18 5.43 6.16
CA ASP A 200 -17.39 5.86 6.87
C ASP A 200 -17.40 5.33 8.30
N LYS A 201 -17.02 4.08 8.46
CA LYS A 201 -16.90 3.47 9.79
C LYS A 201 -15.83 4.16 10.63
N GLN A 202 -14.69 4.46 10.04
CA GLN A 202 -13.61 5.21 10.68
C GLN A 202 -14.06 6.62 11.07
N LYS A 203 -14.79 7.30 10.20
CA LYS A 203 -15.36 8.62 10.45
C LYS A 203 -16.31 8.60 11.67
N GLU A 204 -17.22 7.63 11.76
CA GLU A 204 -18.10 7.45 12.90
C GLU A 204 -17.33 7.25 14.22
N ILE A 205 -16.29 6.44 14.19
CA ILE A 205 -15.44 6.18 15.35
C ILE A 205 -14.70 7.46 15.78
N LEU A 206 -14.06 8.17 14.84
CA LEU A 206 -13.34 9.41 15.12
C LEU A 206 -14.24 10.52 15.64
N LYS A 207 -15.47 10.66 15.13
CA LYS A 207 -16.46 11.59 15.66
C LYS A 207 -16.79 11.31 17.12
N LYS A 208 -16.96 10.04 17.46
CA LYS A 208 -17.26 9.60 18.83
C LYS A 208 -16.16 9.95 19.82
N PHE A 209 -14.90 9.90 19.39
CA PHE A 209 -13.73 10.15 20.23
C PHE A 209 -13.11 11.55 20.07
N GLY A 210 -13.73 12.44 19.29
CA GLY A 210 -13.26 13.82 19.10
C GLY A 210 -12.08 13.95 18.12
N GLY A 211 -11.70 12.86 17.41
CA GLY A 211 -10.60 12.86 16.44
C GLY A 211 -10.99 13.32 15.04
N TRP A 212 -12.25 13.71 14.82
CA TRP A 212 -12.73 14.15 13.51
C TRP A 212 -12.76 15.66 13.39
N ASN A 213 -12.17 16.19 12.33
CA ASN A 213 -12.28 17.61 12.02
C ASN A 213 -13.52 17.87 11.15
N GLU A 214 -14.61 18.35 11.76
CA GLU A 214 -15.86 18.64 11.05
C GLU A 214 -15.75 19.80 10.06
N GLU A 215 -14.81 20.72 10.27
CA GLU A 215 -14.64 21.88 9.37
C GLU A 215 -14.04 21.47 8.03
N LEU A 216 -13.12 20.53 8.03
CA LEU A 216 -12.46 20.05 6.82
C LEU A 216 -13.21 18.91 6.14
N ASP A 217 -14.02 18.17 6.90
CA ASP A 217 -14.70 16.95 6.47
C ASP A 217 -13.77 15.96 5.74
N LEU A 218 -12.52 15.95 6.16
CA LEU A 218 -11.49 15.07 5.64
C LEU A 218 -11.22 13.93 6.61
N PRO A 219 -11.04 12.71 6.12
CA PRO A 219 -10.61 11.63 6.98
C PRO A 219 -9.19 11.89 7.48
N ILE A 220 -9.01 11.87 8.80
CA ILE A 220 -7.70 12.14 9.40
C ILE A 220 -6.91 10.86 9.60
N PHE A 221 -7.56 9.70 9.63
CA PHE A 221 -6.94 8.41 9.96
C PHE A 221 -7.78 7.20 9.54
N PRO A 222 -7.16 6.02 9.38
CA PRO A 222 -5.98 5.49 10.05
C PRO A 222 -4.70 5.53 9.22
N LEU A 223 -3.58 5.90 9.83
CA LEU A 223 -2.25 5.79 9.24
C LEU A 223 -1.78 4.34 9.13
N ASN A 224 -0.85 4.12 8.20
CA ASN A 224 -0.21 2.83 7.97
C ASN A 224 -1.20 1.73 7.55
N THR A 225 -2.23 2.10 6.80
CA THR A 225 -3.10 1.14 6.12
C THR A 225 -2.66 0.94 4.68
N ASP A 226 -1.35 0.90 4.45
CA ASP A 226 -0.72 0.73 3.15
C ASP A 226 -1.33 -0.46 2.40
N GLY A 227 -1.45 -0.33 1.08
CA GLY A 227 -2.01 -1.39 0.25
C GLY A 227 -1.03 -2.53 0.06
N ILE A 228 0.08 -2.26 -0.62
CA ILE A 228 1.10 -3.27 -0.95
C ILE A 228 2.48 -2.70 -0.69
N ASP A 229 3.23 -3.36 0.17
CA ASP A 229 4.61 -3.01 0.54
C ASP A 229 5.59 -4.07 0.05
N PRO A 230 6.01 -3.99 -1.23
CA PRO A 230 6.92 -4.96 -1.80
C PRO A 230 8.38 -4.63 -1.50
N SER A 231 9.17 -5.66 -1.18
CA SER A 231 10.62 -5.62 -1.27
C SER A 231 11.19 -6.90 -1.89
N GLY A 232 12.38 -6.82 -2.49
CA GLY A 232 13.00 -7.91 -3.21
C GLY A 232 13.05 -7.65 -4.71
N LYS A 233 12.75 -8.64 -5.55
CA LYS A 233 13.04 -8.55 -6.98
C LYS A 233 11.95 -9.18 -7.86
N ASN A 234 11.74 -8.54 -9.01
CA ASN A 234 10.89 -9.02 -10.11
C ASN A 234 9.41 -9.12 -9.70
N TYR A 235 8.74 -7.95 -9.67
CA TYR A 235 7.31 -7.86 -9.38
C TYR A 235 6.51 -7.34 -10.58
N LEU A 236 5.33 -7.91 -10.75
CA LEU A 236 4.25 -7.33 -11.53
C LEU A 236 3.02 -7.14 -10.63
N ILE A 237 2.59 -5.89 -10.47
CA ILE A 237 1.38 -5.53 -9.73
C ILE A 237 0.45 -4.83 -10.70
N GLU A 238 -0.73 -5.42 -10.96
CA GLU A 238 -1.61 -4.87 -11.99
C GLU A 238 -3.10 -5.08 -11.73
N ASN A 239 -3.93 -4.24 -12.34
CA ASN A 239 -5.39 -4.32 -12.24
C ASN A 239 -5.89 -4.26 -10.80
N VAL A 240 -5.41 -3.30 -10.01
CA VAL A 240 -5.73 -3.17 -8.59
C VAL A 240 -6.58 -1.94 -8.33
N LYS A 241 -7.59 -2.09 -7.48
CA LYS A 241 -8.38 -0.97 -6.95
C LYS A 241 -8.12 -0.82 -5.47
N MET A 242 -7.88 0.42 -5.02
CA MET A 242 -7.55 0.69 -3.63
C MET A 242 -8.33 1.89 -3.11
N ASN A 243 -8.92 1.73 -1.94
CA ASN A 243 -9.47 2.81 -1.14
C ASN A 243 -8.90 2.68 0.28
N LEU A 244 -7.94 3.50 0.64
CA LEU A 244 -7.21 3.38 1.90
C LEU A 244 -6.59 4.73 2.31
N PHE A 245 -5.93 4.80 3.47
CA PHE A 245 -5.45 6.04 4.05
C PHE A 245 -3.92 6.15 4.17
N ASP A 246 -3.19 5.28 3.52
CA ASP A 246 -1.74 5.41 3.45
C ASP A 246 -1.25 5.10 2.02
N ASP A 247 0.01 4.76 1.84
CA ASP A 247 0.57 4.52 0.51
C ASP A 247 -0.17 3.39 -0.21
N ALA A 248 -0.52 3.60 -1.46
CA ALA A 248 -1.17 2.58 -2.28
C ALA A 248 -0.21 1.41 -2.54
N VAL A 249 0.97 1.73 -3.05
CA VAL A 249 2.10 0.83 -3.16
C VAL A 249 3.32 1.56 -2.62
N ALA A 250 4.02 0.97 -1.65
CA ALA A 250 5.24 1.54 -1.12
C ALA A 250 6.41 0.55 -1.27
N VAL A 251 7.22 0.74 -2.30
CA VAL A 251 8.41 -0.08 -2.51
C VAL A 251 9.40 0.18 -1.38
N LYS A 252 9.60 -0.84 -0.54
CA LYS A 252 10.50 -0.77 0.63
C LYS A 252 11.88 -1.30 0.26
N PRO A 253 12.95 -0.84 0.94
CA PRO A 253 14.23 -1.54 0.87
C PRO A 253 14.09 -2.96 1.46
N SER A 254 14.98 -3.87 1.09
CA SER A 254 15.02 -5.16 1.74
C SER A 254 15.51 -5.02 3.19
N ASN A 255 14.76 -5.56 4.15
CA ASN A 255 15.12 -5.55 5.57
C ASN A 255 16.01 -6.75 5.96
N SER A 256 16.14 -7.71 5.07
CA SER A 256 17.01 -8.88 5.30
C SER A 256 18.45 -8.55 4.96
N ALA A 257 19.35 -8.70 5.89
CA ALA A 257 20.76 -8.41 5.70
C ALA A 257 21.66 -9.67 5.84
N PRO A 258 22.33 -10.16 4.78
CA PRO A 258 22.11 -9.82 3.37
C PRO A 258 20.76 -10.37 2.86
N GLY A 259 20.11 -9.70 1.92
CA GLY A 259 18.88 -10.19 1.29
C GLY A 259 19.09 -11.56 0.65
N ARG A 260 18.14 -12.46 0.83
CA ARG A 260 18.21 -13.82 0.29
C ARG A 260 18.17 -13.84 -1.24
N TYR A 261 17.32 -12.99 -1.82
CA TYR A 261 17.13 -12.93 -3.26
C TYR A 261 17.71 -11.67 -3.88
N SER A 262 17.74 -10.57 -3.14
CA SER A 262 18.31 -9.32 -3.64
C SER A 262 18.69 -8.38 -2.49
N ASN A 263 19.84 -7.74 -2.63
CA ASN A 263 20.23 -6.63 -1.73
C ASN A 263 19.58 -5.30 -2.13
N CYS A 264 18.92 -5.24 -3.29
CA CYS A 264 18.13 -4.11 -3.77
C CYS A 264 16.68 -4.53 -3.96
N SER A 265 15.75 -3.69 -3.62
CA SER A 265 14.39 -3.80 -4.15
C SER A 265 14.38 -3.29 -5.59
N GLN A 266 14.13 -4.17 -6.56
CA GLN A 266 14.34 -3.83 -7.97
C GLN A 266 13.48 -4.62 -8.95
N ASP A 267 13.44 -4.11 -10.19
CA ASP A 267 12.77 -4.75 -11.32
C ASP A 267 11.27 -4.95 -11.03
N MET A 268 10.56 -3.84 -10.74
CA MET A 268 9.15 -3.88 -10.39
C MET A 268 8.32 -3.03 -11.34
N VAL A 269 7.18 -3.54 -11.75
CA VAL A 269 6.17 -2.81 -12.54
C VAL A 269 4.85 -2.80 -11.78
N VAL A 270 4.31 -1.60 -11.60
CA VAL A 270 2.98 -1.36 -11.02
C VAL A 270 2.14 -0.66 -12.07
N ARG A 271 1.04 -1.27 -12.51
CA ARG A 271 0.25 -0.71 -13.61
C ARG A 271 -1.25 -0.96 -13.50
N ASN A 272 -2.04 -0.15 -14.21
CA ASN A 272 -3.50 -0.27 -14.25
C ASN A 272 -4.10 -0.22 -12.84
N VAL A 273 -3.69 0.76 -12.04
CA VAL A 273 -4.15 0.93 -10.66
C VAL A 273 -5.07 2.15 -10.55
N THR A 274 -6.15 1.98 -9.83
CA THR A 274 -7.06 3.09 -9.49
C THR A 274 -7.18 3.20 -7.98
N THR A 275 -7.00 4.43 -7.45
CA THR A 275 -7.02 4.65 -6.00
C THR A 275 -7.96 5.77 -5.57
N LEU A 276 -8.37 5.70 -4.31
CA LEU A 276 -9.10 6.76 -3.62
C LEU A 276 -8.50 6.97 -2.22
N PHE A 277 -8.22 8.22 -1.85
CA PHE A 277 -7.68 8.68 -0.56
C PHE A 277 -6.29 8.12 -0.17
N THR A 278 -5.57 7.52 -1.07
CA THR A 278 -4.23 6.99 -0.76
C THR A 278 -3.21 8.12 -0.56
N VAL A 279 -2.12 7.83 0.17
CA VAL A 279 -1.01 8.78 0.28
C VAL A 279 -0.27 8.88 -1.05
N GLY A 280 0.14 7.76 -1.64
CA GLY A 280 0.82 7.82 -2.94
C GLY A 280 1.28 6.47 -3.49
N MET A 281 1.89 6.54 -4.68
CA MET A 281 2.77 5.54 -5.23
C MET A 281 4.17 5.83 -4.72
N ALA A 282 4.60 5.11 -3.70
CA ALA A 282 5.75 5.50 -2.89
C ALA A 282 7.01 4.67 -3.17
N ILE A 283 8.14 5.35 -3.06
CA ILE A 283 9.48 4.77 -2.96
C ILE A 283 10.02 5.08 -1.57
N GLY A 284 10.28 4.06 -0.79
CA GLY A 284 10.84 4.18 0.55
C GLY A 284 9.78 4.06 1.67
N SER A 285 10.10 4.57 2.83
CA SER A 285 11.26 5.44 3.15
C SER A 285 12.57 4.65 3.13
N LEU A 286 13.60 5.24 2.55
CA LEU A 286 14.91 4.64 2.45
C LEU A 286 15.85 5.23 3.50
N THR A 287 16.54 4.37 4.24
CA THR A 287 17.62 4.73 5.12
C THR A 287 18.98 4.61 4.43
N ASN A 288 20.05 5.01 5.06
CA ASN A 288 21.43 4.86 4.60
C ASN A 288 22.17 3.73 5.33
N ASP A 289 21.48 2.64 5.64
CA ASP A 289 22.09 1.44 6.21
C ASP A 289 23.04 0.78 5.20
N PRO A 290 24.29 0.45 5.53
CA PRO A 290 25.27 -0.09 4.59
C PRO A 290 24.97 -1.48 4.07
N LEU A 291 23.94 -2.18 4.59
CA LEU A 291 23.71 -3.58 4.22
C LEU A 291 22.59 -3.80 3.18
N THR A 292 21.54 -2.95 3.15
CA THR A 292 20.32 -3.24 2.35
C THR A 292 19.58 -1.98 1.88
N ASN A 293 20.25 -0.98 1.38
CA ASN A 293 19.62 0.33 1.17
C ASN A 293 19.58 0.77 -0.28
N CYS A 294 18.98 -0.05 -1.11
CA CYS A 294 18.91 0.23 -2.54
C CYS A 294 17.51 -0.08 -3.07
N ILE A 295 16.94 0.88 -3.81
CA ILE A 295 15.71 0.71 -4.60
C ILE A 295 16.00 1.20 -6.00
N ARG A 296 15.76 0.38 -7.03
CA ARG A 296 16.04 0.76 -8.42
C ARG A 296 15.17 0.05 -9.45
N ASN A 297 15.08 0.63 -10.64
CA ASN A 297 14.33 0.07 -11.77
C ASN A 297 12.88 -0.25 -11.42
N ILE A 298 12.14 0.79 -10.97
CA ILE A 298 10.73 0.69 -10.60
C ILE A 298 9.92 1.53 -11.59
N THR A 299 8.84 0.96 -12.11
CA THR A 299 7.92 1.66 -13.02
C THR A 299 6.50 1.65 -12.45
N PHE A 300 5.93 2.85 -12.33
CA PHE A 300 4.52 3.09 -12.07
C PHE A 300 3.89 3.62 -13.34
N GLU A 301 2.88 2.93 -13.90
CA GLU A 301 2.29 3.33 -15.17
C GLU A 301 0.77 3.09 -15.26
N ASN A 302 0.08 3.92 -16.03
CA ASN A 302 -1.37 3.82 -16.24
C ASN A 302 -2.15 3.86 -14.92
N ILE A 303 -1.93 4.90 -14.12
CA ILE A 303 -2.49 5.01 -12.77
C ILE A 303 -3.40 6.23 -12.67
N THR A 304 -4.58 6.04 -12.09
CA THR A 304 -5.49 7.13 -11.75
C THR A 304 -5.69 7.19 -10.24
N MET A 305 -5.36 8.33 -9.63
CA MET A 305 -5.51 8.56 -8.20
C MET A 305 -6.52 9.68 -7.94
N TYR A 306 -7.57 9.36 -7.21
CA TYR A 306 -8.59 10.32 -6.78
C TYR A 306 -8.34 10.74 -5.36
N LEU A 307 -8.33 12.06 -5.12
CA LEU A 307 -8.11 12.66 -3.81
C LEU A 307 -6.88 12.07 -3.08
N PRO A 308 -5.75 11.84 -3.74
CA PRO A 308 -4.57 11.35 -3.02
C PRO A 308 -4.07 12.45 -2.07
N LEU A 309 -3.44 12.06 -0.96
CA LEU A 309 -2.73 13.04 -0.13
C LEU A 309 -1.53 13.60 -0.91
N LYS A 310 -0.75 12.70 -1.45
CA LYS A 310 0.32 12.99 -2.41
C LYS A 310 -0.03 12.33 -3.74
N GLY A 311 0.78 11.62 -4.34
CA GLY A 311 0.55 10.85 -5.57
C GLY A 311 1.87 10.20 -5.95
N ILE A 312 2.83 11.01 -6.39
CA ILE A 312 4.23 10.62 -6.56
C ILE A 312 4.95 10.92 -5.25
N HIS A 313 5.49 9.88 -4.61
CA HIS A 313 6.01 9.97 -3.25
C HIS A 313 7.37 9.27 -3.11
N VAL A 314 8.47 10.02 -3.16
CA VAL A 314 9.83 9.49 -2.94
C VAL A 314 10.38 10.06 -1.65
N LYS A 315 10.56 9.20 -0.66
CA LYS A 315 10.88 9.59 0.72
C LYS A 315 12.09 8.88 1.29
N THR A 316 12.79 9.56 2.18
CA THR A 316 13.97 9.04 2.88
C THR A 316 13.69 8.93 4.37
N ASN A 317 14.55 8.28 5.12
CA ASN A 317 14.58 8.32 6.59
C ASN A 317 15.68 9.28 7.08
N PRO A 318 15.66 9.67 8.35
CA PRO A 318 16.80 10.35 8.98
C PRO A 318 18.09 9.57 8.80
N LYS A 319 19.22 10.29 8.76
CA LYS A 319 20.54 9.66 8.70
C LYS A 319 20.78 8.79 9.94
N THR A 320 21.09 7.52 9.73
CA THR A 320 21.34 6.53 10.80
C THR A 320 22.78 6.08 10.88
N SER A 321 23.53 6.16 9.78
CA SER A 321 24.92 5.68 9.67
C SER A 321 25.69 6.51 8.63
N ASP A 322 26.94 6.14 8.36
CA ASP A 322 27.75 6.71 7.28
C ASP A 322 27.65 5.90 5.96
N GLY A 323 26.77 4.91 5.91
CA GLY A 323 26.44 4.19 4.68
C GLY A 323 25.72 5.08 3.67
N ILE A 324 25.55 4.56 2.45
CA ILE A 324 24.90 5.27 1.34
C ILE A 324 23.64 4.50 0.91
N GLY A 325 22.50 5.18 0.96
CA GLY A 325 21.25 4.69 0.36
C GLY A 325 21.16 5.12 -1.11
N ILE A 326 20.53 4.28 -1.95
CA ILE A 326 20.42 4.53 -3.40
C ILE A 326 18.97 4.37 -3.84
N ILE A 327 18.41 5.44 -4.41
CA ILE A 327 17.15 5.42 -5.17
C ILE A 327 17.49 5.78 -6.61
N ASP A 328 17.33 4.84 -7.54
CA ASP A 328 17.78 5.01 -8.91
C ASP A 328 16.81 4.43 -9.94
N SER A 329 16.72 5.07 -11.10
CA SER A 329 15.92 4.57 -12.23
C SER A 329 14.44 4.33 -11.86
N ILE A 330 13.76 5.35 -11.37
CA ILE A 330 12.33 5.31 -11.05
C ILE A 330 11.54 6.04 -12.14
N THR A 331 10.54 5.38 -12.67
CA THR A 331 9.66 5.93 -13.72
C THR A 331 8.23 6.02 -13.23
N TYR A 332 7.65 7.21 -13.34
CA TYR A 332 6.22 7.45 -13.23
C TYR A 332 5.71 7.92 -14.58
N ARG A 333 4.79 7.20 -15.20
CA ARG A 333 4.27 7.59 -16.51
C ARG A 333 2.78 7.32 -16.68
N ASN A 334 2.15 8.16 -17.49
CA ASN A 334 0.72 8.08 -17.77
C ASN A 334 -0.12 8.02 -16.49
N MET A 335 0.06 9.02 -15.61
CA MET A 335 -0.66 9.10 -14.35
C MET A 335 -1.58 10.32 -14.30
N GLN A 336 -2.73 10.14 -13.65
CA GLN A 336 -3.70 11.19 -13.39
C GLN A 336 -3.87 11.34 -11.87
N LEU A 337 -3.51 12.51 -11.34
CA LEU A 337 -3.62 12.85 -9.93
C LEU A 337 -4.70 13.91 -9.77
N ILE A 338 -5.87 13.51 -9.26
CA ILE A 338 -7.10 14.30 -9.32
C ILE A 338 -7.48 14.77 -7.93
N GLY A 339 -7.49 16.11 -7.74
CA GLY A 339 -7.93 16.72 -6.49
C GLY A 339 -7.04 16.40 -5.29
N SER A 340 -5.73 16.36 -5.47
CA SER A 340 -4.79 16.00 -4.39
C SER A 340 -5.03 16.84 -3.14
N ILE A 341 -5.14 16.16 -2.00
CA ILE A 341 -5.44 16.80 -0.72
C ILE A 341 -4.21 17.55 -0.20
N TRP A 342 -3.03 17.08 -0.55
CA TRP A 342 -1.77 17.69 -0.18
C TRP A 342 -0.98 18.12 -1.43
N MET A 343 0.29 17.72 -1.56
CA MET A 343 1.15 18.00 -2.72
C MET A 343 1.20 16.77 -3.62
N PRO A 344 0.72 16.82 -4.87
CA PRO A 344 0.69 15.64 -5.73
C PRO A 344 2.07 15.06 -6.07
N ILE A 345 3.12 15.88 -6.03
CA ILE A 345 4.51 15.43 -6.22
C ILE A 345 5.32 15.77 -4.97
N TYR A 346 5.98 14.76 -4.40
CA TYR A 346 6.81 14.90 -3.20
C TYR A 346 8.05 14.02 -3.35
N ILE A 347 9.21 14.63 -3.56
CA ILE A 347 10.47 13.92 -3.84
C ILE A 347 11.59 14.48 -2.97
N GLY A 348 12.23 13.61 -2.19
CA GLY A 348 13.47 13.88 -1.46
C GLY A 348 13.35 14.04 0.05
N PRO A 349 12.35 14.74 0.61
CA PRO A 349 12.29 14.93 2.05
C PRO A 349 12.16 13.63 2.84
N GLN A 350 12.50 13.71 4.11
CA GLN A 350 12.36 12.59 5.03
C GLN A 350 10.89 12.25 5.30
N GLN A 351 10.68 11.02 5.74
CA GLN A 351 9.39 10.51 6.21
C GLN A 351 8.84 11.40 7.32
N GLU A 352 7.56 11.69 7.27
CA GLU A 352 6.84 12.35 8.35
C GLU A 352 6.83 11.47 9.61
N GLN A 353 6.65 12.11 10.76
CA GLN A 353 6.47 11.38 12.01
C GLN A 353 5.17 10.56 11.94
N GLN A 354 5.27 9.31 12.33
CA GLN A 354 4.15 8.37 12.41
C GLN A 354 4.21 7.61 13.74
N PRO A 355 3.14 6.95 14.17
CA PRO A 355 3.19 6.03 15.31
C PRO A 355 4.32 5.01 15.12
N GLY A 356 5.15 4.84 16.15
CA GLY A 356 6.28 3.90 16.12
C GLY A 356 7.50 4.37 15.32
N THR A 357 7.50 5.53 14.68
CA THR A 357 8.66 6.06 13.96
C THR A 357 9.13 7.40 14.49
N SER A 358 10.44 7.66 14.39
CA SER A 358 11.06 8.93 14.76
C SER A 358 11.19 9.89 13.56
N GLY A 359 10.33 9.78 12.56
CA GLY A 359 10.37 10.64 11.39
C GLY A 359 10.34 12.13 11.76
N THR A 360 11.10 12.94 11.05
CA THR A 360 11.18 14.40 11.24
C THR A 360 10.77 15.17 10.00
N GLY A 361 10.17 14.48 9.02
CA GLY A 361 9.76 15.04 7.75
C GLY A 361 8.68 16.11 7.87
N CYS A 362 8.53 16.94 6.86
CA CYS A 362 7.51 17.97 6.84
C CYS A 362 6.11 17.38 6.75
N SER A 363 5.25 17.83 7.63
CA SER A 363 3.85 17.47 7.68
C SER A 363 2.97 18.68 7.93
N TRP A 364 1.90 18.82 7.14
CA TRP A 364 0.95 19.91 7.26
C TRP A 364 -0.35 19.51 7.95
N PHE A 365 -0.49 18.24 8.30
CA PHE A 365 -1.71 17.73 8.92
C PHE A 365 -1.50 17.24 10.34
N TYR A 366 -0.57 16.32 10.57
CA TYR A 366 -0.31 15.77 11.89
C TYR A 366 0.98 14.93 11.93
N PRO A 367 1.85 15.21 12.92
CA PRO A 367 1.97 16.50 13.57
C PRO A 367 2.39 17.57 12.57
N ILE A 368 1.97 18.83 12.79
CA ILE A 368 2.38 19.91 11.90
C ILE A 368 3.88 20.16 12.07
N ASN A 369 4.62 20.03 10.98
CA ASN A 369 6.05 20.33 10.92
C ASN A 369 6.36 21.00 9.57
N ASP A 370 6.76 22.25 9.60
CA ASP A 370 7.08 23.06 8.42
C ASP A 370 8.51 22.82 7.90
N GLN A 371 9.32 22.07 8.64
CA GLN A 371 10.66 21.71 8.22
C GLN A 371 10.63 20.43 7.41
N CYS A 372 11.24 20.47 6.23
CA CYS A 372 11.36 19.33 5.31
C CYS A 372 12.82 18.86 5.24
N PRO A 373 13.36 18.25 6.31
CA PRO A 373 14.72 17.78 6.31
C PRO A 373 14.97 16.72 5.25
N THR A 374 16.20 16.62 4.79
CA THR A 374 16.68 15.67 3.79
C THR A 374 17.74 14.76 4.37
N ASN A 375 18.12 13.70 3.67
CA ASN A 375 19.20 12.81 4.10
C ASN A 375 20.41 12.94 3.15
N PRO A 376 21.54 13.48 3.61
CA PRO A 376 22.72 13.69 2.78
C PRO A 376 23.36 12.39 2.29
N ASN A 377 23.07 11.27 2.93
CA ASN A 377 23.62 9.96 2.58
C ASN A 377 22.70 9.14 1.68
N VAL A 378 21.57 9.68 1.21
CA VAL A 378 20.71 9.01 0.21
C VAL A 378 20.88 9.70 -1.14
N GLN A 379 21.34 8.92 -2.12
CA GLN A 379 21.48 9.35 -3.50
C GLN A 379 20.18 9.06 -4.26
N ILE A 380 19.59 10.10 -4.88
CA ILE A 380 18.40 9.99 -5.72
C ILE A 380 18.81 10.36 -7.14
N SER A 381 18.62 9.46 -8.10
CA SER A 381 19.02 9.69 -9.49
C SER A 381 18.09 9.01 -10.49
N ASN A 382 18.13 9.50 -11.74
CA ASN A 382 17.42 8.91 -12.88
C ASN A 382 15.90 8.78 -12.61
N ILE A 383 15.25 9.86 -12.17
CA ILE A 383 13.80 9.89 -11.95
C ILE A 383 13.11 10.46 -13.20
N LEU A 384 12.22 9.67 -13.79
CA LEU A 384 11.42 10.07 -14.94
C LEU A 384 9.95 10.27 -14.54
N LEU A 385 9.42 11.46 -14.75
CA LEU A 385 7.99 11.74 -14.75
C LEU A 385 7.58 12.05 -16.20
N GLU A 386 6.75 11.18 -16.78
CA GLU A 386 6.33 11.29 -18.17
C GLU A 386 4.80 11.19 -18.30
N ASP A 387 4.19 12.14 -19.00
CA ASP A 387 2.75 12.18 -19.24
C ASP A 387 1.93 12.16 -17.92
N ILE A 388 2.26 13.08 -17.01
CA ILE A 388 1.59 13.22 -15.72
C ILE A 388 0.60 14.37 -15.77
N THR A 389 -0.64 14.12 -15.38
CA THR A 389 -1.67 15.16 -15.24
C THR A 389 -2.00 15.40 -13.78
N LEU A 390 -1.81 16.65 -13.32
CA LEU A 390 -2.21 17.12 -12.00
C LEU A 390 -3.48 17.94 -12.14
N GLU A 391 -4.61 17.46 -11.62
CA GLU A 391 -5.90 18.14 -11.69
C GLU A 391 -6.29 18.72 -10.34
N GLY A 392 -5.70 19.86 -10.02
CA GLY A 392 -5.92 20.56 -8.76
C GLY A 392 -5.21 19.91 -7.55
N SER A 393 -4.87 20.78 -6.59
CA SER A 393 -4.43 20.35 -5.27
C SER A 393 -4.81 21.38 -4.21
N LEU A 394 -4.89 20.92 -2.96
CA LEU A 394 -5.18 21.83 -1.84
C LEU A 394 -3.97 22.72 -1.53
N LEU A 395 -2.77 22.20 -1.64
CA LEU A 395 -1.53 22.94 -1.45
C LEU A 395 -0.92 23.34 -2.81
N TRP A 396 0.39 23.41 -2.91
CA TRP A 396 1.09 23.66 -4.17
C TRP A 396 1.33 22.34 -4.95
N PRO A 397 1.67 22.44 -6.23
CA PRO A 397 1.73 21.28 -7.12
C PRO A 397 2.83 20.27 -6.79
N GLY A 398 3.85 20.65 -6.05
CA GLY A 398 4.88 19.71 -5.65
C GLY A 398 6.06 20.28 -4.90
N THR A 399 6.70 19.43 -4.12
CA THR A 399 7.96 19.69 -3.42
C THR A 399 9.01 18.69 -3.92
N ILE A 400 10.10 19.24 -4.46
CA ILE A 400 11.31 18.50 -4.79
C ILE A 400 12.41 19.10 -3.93
N ASN A 401 12.71 18.47 -2.82
CA ASN A 401 13.68 18.96 -1.88
C ASN A 401 14.77 17.91 -1.63
N CYS A 402 15.86 18.06 -2.37
CA CYS A 402 17.02 17.18 -2.29
C CYS A 402 18.06 17.77 -1.34
N ASP A 403 19.05 16.98 -0.94
CA ASP A 403 20.06 17.43 -0.02
C ASP A 403 21.15 18.24 -0.74
N PRO A 404 21.67 19.34 -0.18
CA PRO A 404 22.74 20.10 -0.78
C PRO A 404 24.04 19.31 -0.98
N GLU A 405 24.30 18.33 -0.12
CA GLU A 405 25.48 17.44 -0.21
C GLU A 405 25.22 16.23 -1.12
N SER A 406 23.94 15.85 -1.33
CA SER A 406 23.50 14.75 -2.18
C SER A 406 22.34 15.18 -3.08
N LYS A 407 22.63 16.04 -4.05
CA LYS A 407 21.64 16.55 -4.99
C LYS A 407 20.96 15.42 -5.77
N CYS A 408 19.68 15.56 -6.03
CA CYS A 408 19.00 14.68 -6.97
C CYS A 408 19.51 14.94 -8.39
N LYS A 409 19.90 13.88 -9.11
CA LYS A 409 20.54 13.98 -10.43
C LYS A 409 19.72 13.33 -11.51
N ASN A 410 19.86 13.86 -12.73
CA ASN A 410 19.19 13.34 -13.91
C ASN A 410 17.67 13.17 -13.72
N MET A 411 17.05 14.23 -13.21
CA MET A 411 15.59 14.31 -13.10
C MET A 411 15.01 14.70 -14.46
N THR A 412 14.04 13.95 -14.95
CA THR A 412 13.39 14.27 -16.23
C THR A 412 11.88 14.41 -16.02
N PHE A 413 11.37 15.61 -16.34
CA PHE A 413 9.95 15.93 -16.29
C PHE A 413 9.46 16.20 -17.72
N LYS A 414 8.77 15.23 -18.29
CA LYS A 414 8.27 15.29 -19.67
C LYS A 414 6.75 15.26 -19.67
N ASN A 415 6.13 16.31 -20.22
CA ASN A 415 4.67 16.46 -20.29
C ASN A 415 4.00 16.35 -18.91
N VAL A 416 4.49 17.07 -17.93
CA VAL A 416 3.84 17.17 -16.62
C VAL A 416 2.93 18.39 -16.62
N TYR A 417 1.62 18.15 -16.57
CA TYR A 417 0.59 19.18 -16.70
C TYR A 417 -0.06 19.52 -15.38
N ASN A 418 -0.26 20.80 -15.13
CA ASN A 418 -1.12 21.32 -14.09
C ASN A 418 -2.40 21.87 -14.71
N SER A 419 -3.53 21.22 -14.48
CA SER A 419 -4.82 21.62 -15.07
C SER A 419 -5.87 21.87 -14.01
N GLY A 420 -5.63 22.58 -12.98
CA GLY A 420 -6.66 22.79 -11.98
C GLY A 420 -6.35 23.91 -11.00
N PRO A 421 -7.30 24.27 -10.15
CA PRO A 421 -7.06 25.26 -9.13
C PRO A 421 -6.09 24.72 -8.08
N PHE A 422 -5.07 25.49 -7.78
CA PHE A 422 -4.24 25.32 -6.60
C PHE A 422 -4.70 26.33 -5.57
N LEU A 423 -5.04 25.87 -4.36
CA LEU A 423 -5.62 26.77 -3.38
C LEU A 423 -4.59 27.72 -2.76
N LEU A 424 -3.35 27.26 -2.58
CA LEU A 424 -2.34 28.07 -1.94
C LEU A 424 -1.42 28.78 -2.92
N MET A 425 -0.67 28.06 -3.74
CA MET A 425 0.25 28.66 -4.72
C MET A 425 0.44 27.74 -5.93
N PRO A 426 0.49 28.28 -7.15
CA PRO A 426 0.79 27.48 -8.34
C PRO A 426 2.30 27.31 -8.58
N ILE A 427 3.12 27.31 -7.54
CA ILE A 427 4.57 27.29 -7.62
C ILE A 427 5.08 25.99 -7.00
N TYR A 428 6.03 25.33 -7.67
CA TYR A 428 6.77 24.21 -7.10
C TYR A 428 7.84 24.73 -6.16
N GLU A 429 7.98 24.06 -5.02
CA GLU A 429 9.17 24.14 -4.22
C GLU A 429 10.21 23.20 -4.82
N CYS A 430 11.39 23.72 -5.22
CA CYS A 430 12.40 22.95 -5.92
C CYS A 430 13.80 23.36 -5.48
N HIS A 431 14.49 22.45 -4.76
CA HIS A 431 15.83 22.70 -4.21
C HIS A 431 16.77 21.52 -4.51
N TYR A 432 17.99 21.86 -4.93
CA TYR A 432 19.09 20.91 -5.11
C TYR A 432 18.77 19.70 -6.02
N ALA A 433 17.96 19.91 -7.05
CA ALA A 433 17.69 18.93 -8.10
C ALA A 433 18.30 19.41 -9.43
N GLU A 434 18.85 18.48 -10.18
CA GLU A 434 19.47 18.72 -11.49
C GLU A 434 18.81 17.83 -12.53
N GLY A 435 18.47 18.40 -13.69
CA GLY A 435 17.81 17.64 -14.75
C GLY A 435 17.12 18.54 -15.77
N THR A 436 16.17 17.96 -16.49
CA THR A 436 15.49 18.63 -17.60
C THR A 436 13.98 18.58 -17.49
N LYS A 437 13.31 19.54 -18.09
CA LYS A 437 11.86 19.57 -18.27
C LYS A 437 11.54 19.87 -19.73
N SER A 438 10.54 19.17 -20.27
CA SER A 438 10.08 19.35 -21.67
C SER A 438 8.58 19.16 -21.81
N GLY A 439 8.02 19.65 -22.91
CA GLY A 439 6.61 19.56 -23.25
C GLY A 439 5.88 20.90 -23.26
N SER A 440 4.58 20.88 -23.57
CA SER A 440 3.72 22.06 -23.49
C SER A 440 3.26 22.32 -22.07
N ASN A 441 3.09 23.58 -21.66
CA ASN A 441 2.77 24.00 -20.28
C ASN A 441 3.85 23.60 -19.25
N LEU A 442 5.09 24.00 -19.55
CA LEU A 442 6.21 23.81 -18.66
C LEU A 442 5.90 24.40 -17.28
N LEU A 443 6.04 23.57 -16.29
CA LEU A 443 5.88 23.99 -14.90
C LEU A 443 6.99 24.97 -14.51
N PRO A 444 6.73 25.92 -13.62
CA PRO A 444 7.77 26.78 -13.06
C PRO A 444 8.65 26.01 -12.07
N LEU A 445 9.38 25.03 -12.55
CA LEU A 445 10.42 24.28 -11.84
C LEU A 445 11.75 24.96 -12.13
N GLU A 446 12.15 25.90 -11.30
CA GLU A 446 13.35 26.72 -11.54
C GLU A 446 14.65 25.93 -11.46
N CYS A 447 14.65 24.80 -10.73
CA CYS A 447 15.84 23.97 -10.59
C CYS A 447 16.10 23.01 -11.76
N LEU A 448 15.20 22.93 -12.73
CA LEU A 448 15.36 22.06 -13.91
C LEU A 448 15.50 22.86 -15.19
N ASP A 449 16.45 22.49 -16.05
CA ASP A 449 16.67 23.09 -17.35
C ASP A 449 15.56 22.77 -18.36
N ILE A 450 15.34 23.66 -19.33
CA ILE A 450 14.38 23.44 -20.41
C ILE A 450 15.05 22.63 -21.52
N ASP A 451 14.54 21.42 -21.78
CA ASP A 451 14.91 20.66 -22.98
C ASP A 451 14.06 21.11 -24.18
N SER A 452 14.69 21.77 -25.15
CA SER A 452 14.05 22.33 -26.33
C SER A 452 13.69 21.32 -27.44
N GLY A 453 13.95 20.03 -27.22
CA GLY A 453 13.97 18.99 -28.27
C GLY A 453 12.60 18.51 -28.78
N ASN A 454 11.45 18.82 -28.14
CA ASN A 454 10.16 18.33 -28.64
C ASN A 454 8.95 19.09 -28.10
N GLN A 455 8.47 20.09 -28.89
CA GLN A 455 7.37 20.98 -28.49
C GLN A 455 5.97 20.58 -29.02
N ASN A 456 5.79 19.40 -29.63
CA ASN A 456 4.53 19.05 -30.30
C ASN A 456 3.66 18.06 -29.52
N ILE A 457 3.12 18.46 -28.38
CA ILE A 457 2.19 17.58 -27.64
C ILE A 457 0.87 18.31 -27.40
N LYS A 458 -0.23 17.65 -27.82
CA LYS A 458 -1.58 18.16 -27.61
C LYS A 458 -2.03 17.88 -26.16
N PRO A 459 -2.65 18.85 -25.48
CA PRO A 459 -3.18 18.64 -24.14
C PRO A 459 -4.27 17.55 -24.16
N LEU A 460 -4.15 16.60 -23.23
CA LEU A 460 -5.19 15.63 -22.94
C LEU A 460 -6.44 16.38 -22.40
N ARG A 461 -7.55 16.34 -23.14
CA ARG A 461 -8.85 16.81 -22.62
C ARG A 461 -9.45 15.70 -21.78
N MET A 462 -9.50 15.89 -20.48
CA MET A 462 -10.17 14.97 -19.57
C MET A 462 -11.68 15.16 -19.55
N LYS A 463 -12.42 14.04 -19.52
CA LYS A 463 -13.84 14.02 -19.16
C LYS A 463 -13.97 14.24 -17.65
N ASN A 464 -15.13 14.77 -17.22
CA ASN A 464 -15.39 15.05 -15.80
C ASN A 464 -14.94 13.88 -14.89
N PRO A 465 -13.92 14.09 -14.03
CA PRO A 465 -13.29 13.03 -13.24
C PRO A 465 -14.24 12.42 -12.21
N TYR A 466 -15.20 13.19 -11.69
CA TYR A 466 -16.18 12.70 -10.71
C TYR A 466 -17.15 11.66 -11.28
N LEU A 467 -17.47 11.73 -12.57
CA LEU A 467 -18.30 10.70 -13.22
C LEU A 467 -17.55 9.36 -13.27
N LYS A 468 -16.26 9.39 -13.56
CA LYS A 468 -15.43 8.19 -13.60
C LYS A 468 -15.19 7.61 -12.21
N LEU A 469 -15.11 8.45 -11.19
CA LEU A 469 -14.98 8.02 -9.81
C LEU A 469 -16.16 7.13 -9.38
N ARG A 470 -17.39 7.52 -9.74
CA ARG A 470 -18.61 6.73 -9.48
C ARG A 470 -18.62 5.37 -10.18
N GLU A 471 -18.04 5.28 -11.37
CA GLU A 471 -17.93 4.01 -12.10
C GLU A 471 -16.96 3.04 -11.42
N VAL A 472 -15.87 3.57 -10.87
CA VAL A 472 -14.81 2.77 -10.25
C VAL A 472 -15.13 2.35 -8.81
N PHE A 473 -15.81 3.22 -8.05
CA PHE A 473 -16.20 2.99 -6.66
C PHE A 473 -17.71 3.12 -6.46
N PRO A 474 -18.53 2.27 -7.07
CA PRO A 474 -20.00 2.40 -7.05
C PRO A 474 -20.60 2.28 -5.65
N SER A 475 -19.95 1.60 -4.74
CA SER A 475 -20.34 1.43 -3.34
C SER A 475 -19.83 2.53 -2.42
N SER A 476 -18.92 3.37 -2.91
CA SER A 476 -18.47 4.50 -2.13
C SER A 476 -19.59 5.54 -2.08
N LYS A 477 -19.93 5.98 -0.88
CA LYS A 477 -20.86 7.09 -0.66
C LYS A 477 -20.17 8.42 -1.01
N LEU A 478 -19.60 8.51 -2.22
CA LEU A 478 -18.92 9.71 -2.69
C LEU A 478 -19.82 10.95 -2.67
N ASP A 479 -21.14 10.75 -2.77
CA ASP A 479 -22.11 11.82 -2.62
C ASP A 479 -22.19 12.35 -1.18
N GLU A 480 -21.85 11.52 -0.17
CA GLU A 480 -21.77 11.91 1.25
C GLU A 480 -20.38 12.47 1.61
N ILE A 481 -19.32 11.94 0.98
CA ILE A 481 -17.96 12.48 1.16
C ILE A 481 -17.85 13.85 0.48
N GLY A 482 -18.71 14.13 -0.50
CA GLY A 482 -18.74 15.38 -1.27
C GLY A 482 -17.48 15.56 -2.13
N SER A 483 -17.62 16.19 -3.29
CA SER A 483 -16.46 16.86 -3.89
C SER A 483 -15.84 17.74 -2.80
N PRO A 484 -14.50 17.74 -2.61
CA PRO A 484 -13.87 18.64 -1.65
C PRO A 484 -14.57 19.97 -1.76
N ASN A 485 -15.17 20.47 -0.67
CA ASN A 485 -15.90 21.72 -0.74
C ASN A 485 -14.87 22.83 -0.91
N TRP A 486 -14.41 22.98 -2.15
CA TRP A 486 -13.39 23.93 -2.56
C TRP A 486 -13.75 25.35 -2.15
N GLN A 487 -15.06 25.63 -2.02
CA GLN A 487 -15.53 26.91 -1.55
C GLN A 487 -15.25 27.07 -0.04
N LYS A 488 -15.56 26.05 0.74
CA LYS A 488 -15.27 26.00 2.18
C LYS A 488 -13.76 26.01 2.48
N LEU A 489 -12.97 25.30 1.68
CA LEU A 489 -11.51 25.32 1.77
C LEU A 489 -10.91 26.69 1.40
N ARG A 490 -11.49 27.42 0.42
CA ARG A 490 -11.10 28.79 0.11
C ARG A 490 -11.44 29.77 1.24
N GLU A 491 -12.56 29.56 1.92
CA GLU A 491 -12.97 30.36 3.08
C GLU A 491 -12.06 30.10 4.29
N LEU A 492 -11.67 28.85 4.53
CA LEU A 492 -10.67 28.48 5.54
C LEU A 492 -9.30 29.09 5.22
N LYS A 493 -8.86 29.10 3.95
CA LYS A 493 -7.67 29.83 3.52
C LYS A 493 -7.71 31.30 3.92
N LYS A 494 -8.84 31.98 3.66
CA LYS A 494 -8.99 33.40 4.04
C LYS A 494 -8.92 33.59 5.55
N LYS A 495 -9.45 32.65 6.34
CA LYS A 495 -9.48 32.73 7.80
C LYS A 495 -8.10 32.51 8.46
N TYR A 496 -7.29 31.58 7.94
CA TYR A 496 -6.05 31.14 8.60
C TYR A 496 -4.74 31.66 7.98
N LEU A 497 -4.79 32.25 6.76
CA LEU A 497 -3.59 32.78 6.09
C LEU A 497 -3.60 34.31 5.97
N GLN A 498 -4.56 35.03 6.55
CA GLN A 498 -4.58 36.49 6.62
C GLN A 498 -4.17 37.01 8.01
N ASN A 499 -3.76 36.15 8.92
CA ASN A 499 -3.09 36.45 10.17
C ASN A 499 -1.63 35.95 10.08
#